data_7f758d2a01bcbd5388d8afeca43737da
#
_entry.id   7f758d2a01bcbd5388d8afeca43737da
#
_cell.length_a   1.000
_cell.length_b   1.000
_cell.length_c   1.000
_cell.angle_alpha   90.00
_cell.angle_beta   90.00
_cell.angle_gamma   90.00
#
_symmetry.space_group_name_H-M   'P 1'
#
loop_
_entity.id
_entity.type
_entity.pdbx_description
1 polymer ?
#
loop_
_entity_poly.entity_id
_entity_poly.type
_entity_poly.pdbx_seq_one_letter_code
_entity_poly.pdbx_strand_id
1 'polypeptide(L)'
;MIKRALLIALPFALVACGGREDSGEPVADVASADERLADAKLVVSADGVGARGSDPIRFGAMREEVDAMAAETFGSDAEESSNEECGAGPMDFSQYGPLQLAFLDGKFAGWFLREGEAVATSDGVRPGVSTLDALKGERQVQELDTTLEGEFQYTTADYGTITGFADEAGNIDALQAGVSCFFR
;
A
#
# COMPACT_ATOMS: atom_id res chain seq x y z
N MET A 1 11.79 72.72 -50.09
CA MET A 1 10.68 72.44 -49.11
C MET A 1 11.06 71.21 -48.29
N ILE A 2 11.57 71.45 -47.10
CA ILE A 2 12.17 70.42 -46.22
C ILE A 2 11.14 70.06 -45.17
N LYS A 3 10.60 68.82 -45.20
CA LYS A 3 9.73 68.29 -44.15
C LYS A 3 10.59 67.59 -43.09
N ARG A 4 10.66 68.19 -41.92
CA ARG A 4 11.28 67.57 -40.74
C ARG A 4 10.36 66.53 -40.14
N ALA A 5 10.83 65.29 -40.05
CA ALA A 5 10.18 64.24 -39.33
C ALA A 5 10.62 64.26 -37.87
N LEU A 6 9.66 64.35 -36.94
CA LEU A 6 9.83 64.35 -35.47
C LEU A 6 9.82 62.91 -34.97
N LEU A 7 10.97 62.41 -34.51
CA LEU A 7 11.07 61.10 -33.85
C LEU A 7 10.69 61.25 -32.39
N ILE A 8 9.58 60.65 -31.99
CA ILE A 8 9.15 60.52 -30.57
C ILE A 8 9.75 59.24 -30.01
N ALA A 9 10.71 59.37 -29.10
CA ALA A 9 11.25 58.27 -28.35
C ALA A 9 10.33 57.99 -27.15
N LEU A 10 9.72 56.77 -27.06
CA LEU A 10 9.02 56.30 -25.88
C LEU A 10 10.02 55.62 -24.94
N PRO A 11 10.03 55.95 -23.66
CA PRO A 11 10.81 55.19 -22.68
C PRO A 11 10.05 53.91 -22.29
N PHE A 12 10.72 52.75 -22.50
CA PHE A 12 10.29 51.46 -22.00
C PHE A 12 10.55 51.43 -20.49
N ALA A 13 9.50 51.45 -19.69
CA ALA A 13 9.60 51.16 -18.27
C ALA A 13 9.69 49.66 -18.05
N LEU A 14 10.86 49.18 -17.65
CA LEU A 14 11.06 47.82 -17.16
C LEU A 14 10.38 47.69 -15.79
N VAL A 15 9.23 47.02 -15.78
CA VAL A 15 8.62 46.56 -14.52
C VAL A 15 9.42 45.31 -14.08
N ALA A 16 10.27 45.49 -13.09
CA ALA A 16 10.87 44.39 -12.35
C ALA A 16 9.77 43.67 -11.55
N CYS A 17 9.33 42.53 -12.04
CA CYS A 17 8.58 41.60 -11.20
C CYS A 17 9.50 41.12 -10.08
N GLY A 18 9.24 41.61 -8.85
CA GLY A 18 9.85 41.08 -7.65
C GLY A 18 9.53 39.60 -7.52
N GLY A 19 10.56 38.78 -7.55
CA GLY A 19 10.46 37.37 -7.22
C GLY A 19 9.93 37.26 -5.80
N ARG A 20 8.76 36.65 -5.67
CA ARG A 20 8.27 36.12 -4.40
C ARG A 20 9.18 34.98 -4.08
N GLU A 21 10.04 35.13 -3.11
CA GLU A 21 10.70 33.98 -2.47
C GLU A 21 9.58 33.18 -1.82
N ASP A 22 9.13 32.17 -2.56
CA ASP A 22 8.28 31.12 -2.02
C ASP A 22 9.17 30.34 -1.04
N SER A 23 8.98 30.63 0.23
CA SER A 23 9.53 29.82 1.32
C SER A 23 8.70 28.53 1.36
N GLY A 24 8.87 27.70 0.32
CA GLY A 24 8.35 26.34 0.34
C GLY A 24 9.04 25.61 1.48
N GLU A 25 8.29 25.34 2.54
CA GLU A 25 8.65 24.28 3.47
C GLU A 25 8.99 23.06 2.63
N PRO A 26 10.07 22.31 2.97
CA PRO A 26 10.38 21.09 2.24
C PRO A 26 9.19 20.14 2.40
N VAL A 27 8.36 20.02 1.38
CA VAL A 27 7.44 18.89 1.25
C VAL A 27 8.34 17.66 1.34
N ALA A 28 8.15 16.86 2.38
CA ALA A 28 8.83 15.59 2.50
C ALA A 28 8.65 14.86 1.17
N ASP A 29 9.75 14.49 0.56
CA ASP A 29 9.77 13.80 -0.74
C ASP A 29 9.06 12.46 -0.53
N VAL A 30 7.77 12.42 -0.92
CA VAL A 30 6.98 11.20 -0.77
C VAL A 30 7.52 10.24 -1.81
N ALA A 31 8.29 9.25 -1.35
CA ALA A 31 8.85 8.22 -2.21
C ALA A 31 7.78 7.67 -3.15
N SER A 32 8.10 7.54 -4.42
CA SER A 32 7.18 6.97 -5.42
C SER A 32 6.77 5.54 -5.02
N ALA A 33 5.63 5.05 -5.52
CA ALA A 33 5.21 3.68 -5.25
C ALA A 33 6.29 2.67 -5.65
N ASP A 34 6.98 2.91 -6.76
CA ASP A 34 8.08 2.06 -7.23
C ASP A 34 9.27 2.04 -6.27
N GLU A 35 9.63 3.17 -5.66
CA GLU A 35 10.70 3.22 -4.64
C GLU A 35 10.27 2.48 -3.36
N ARG A 36 9.01 2.60 -2.96
CA ARG A 36 8.46 1.86 -1.81
C ARG A 36 8.39 0.35 -2.05
N LEU A 37 8.29 -0.08 -3.30
CA LEU A 37 8.31 -1.49 -3.71
C LEU A 37 9.72 -2.03 -3.96
N ALA A 38 10.77 -1.20 -3.96
CA ALA A 38 12.12 -1.59 -4.40
C ALA A 38 12.67 -2.82 -3.66
N ASP A 39 12.43 -2.91 -2.36
CA ASP A 39 12.93 -3.99 -1.49
C ASP A 39 11.94 -5.15 -1.33
N ALA A 40 10.69 -5.00 -1.78
CA ALA A 40 9.69 -6.06 -1.67
C ALA A 40 10.02 -7.19 -2.65
N LYS A 41 10.01 -8.43 -2.18
CA LYS A 41 10.09 -9.64 -2.99
C LYS A 41 8.71 -10.06 -3.48
N LEU A 42 7.71 -9.85 -2.64
CA LEU A 42 6.33 -10.23 -2.86
C LEU A 42 5.42 -9.02 -2.66
N VAL A 43 4.39 -8.93 -3.49
CA VAL A 43 3.39 -7.86 -3.47
C VAL A 43 2.03 -8.46 -3.20
N VAL A 44 1.31 -7.90 -2.23
CA VAL A 44 -0.08 -8.24 -1.93
C VAL A 44 -1.00 -7.15 -2.48
N SER A 45 -2.18 -7.53 -2.95
CA SER A 45 -3.23 -6.63 -3.40
C SER A 45 -4.53 -6.90 -2.65
N ALA A 46 -5.55 -6.09 -2.86
CA ALA A 46 -6.86 -6.29 -2.24
C ALA A 46 -7.52 -7.63 -2.61
N ASP A 47 -7.05 -8.31 -3.66
CA ASP A 47 -7.67 -9.53 -4.21
C ASP A 47 -6.66 -10.64 -4.53
N GLY A 48 -5.37 -10.49 -4.13
CA GLY A 48 -4.37 -11.49 -4.47
C GLY A 48 -2.98 -11.24 -3.92
N VAL A 49 -2.03 -12.05 -4.40
CA VAL A 49 -0.62 -12.03 -4.04
C VAL A 49 0.24 -12.46 -5.23
N GLY A 50 1.42 -11.89 -5.40
CA GLY A 50 2.35 -12.29 -6.46
C GLY A 50 3.79 -11.89 -6.18
N ALA A 51 4.74 -12.55 -6.85
CA ALA A 51 6.12 -12.08 -6.86
C ALA A 51 6.18 -10.68 -7.50
N ARG A 52 7.09 -9.84 -7.02
CA ARG A 52 7.24 -8.49 -7.57
C ARG A 52 7.48 -8.52 -9.08
N GLY A 53 6.68 -7.78 -9.83
CA GLY A 53 6.77 -7.70 -11.30
C GLY A 53 6.07 -8.83 -12.05
N SER A 54 5.37 -9.71 -11.34
CA SER A 54 4.52 -10.76 -11.92
C SER A 54 3.04 -10.43 -11.77
N ASP A 55 2.19 -11.05 -12.58
CA ASP A 55 0.76 -10.97 -12.39
C ASP A 55 0.35 -11.62 -11.06
N PRO A 56 -0.56 -11.01 -10.28
CA PRO A 56 -0.99 -11.56 -9.00
C PRO A 56 -1.84 -12.83 -9.18
N ILE A 57 -1.60 -13.82 -8.34
CA ILE A 57 -2.49 -14.97 -8.13
C ILE A 57 -3.65 -14.47 -7.27
N ARG A 58 -4.87 -14.59 -7.79
CA ARG A 58 -6.07 -14.02 -7.16
C ARG A 58 -6.72 -14.96 -6.16
N PHE A 59 -7.54 -14.41 -5.29
CA PHE A 59 -8.41 -15.21 -4.42
C PHE A 59 -9.23 -16.21 -5.25
N GLY A 60 -9.37 -17.43 -4.72
CA GLY A 60 -9.98 -18.57 -5.38
C GLY A 60 -9.00 -19.51 -6.10
N ALA A 61 -7.73 -19.13 -6.26
CA ALA A 61 -6.68 -20.01 -6.77
C ALA A 61 -6.44 -21.20 -5.81
N MET A 62 -5.86 -22.28 -6.33
CA MET A 62 -5.55 -23.47 -5.54
C MET A 62 -4.38 -23.17 -4.58
N ARG A 63 -4.44 -23.73 -3.36
CA ARG A 63 -3.40 -23.58 -2.34
C ARG A 63 -2.01 -23.90 -2.88
N GLU A 64 -1.88 -25.01 -3.58
CA GLU A 64 -0.60 -25.49 -4.11
C GLU A 64 0.08 -24.46 -5.04
N GLU A 65 -0.72 -23.73 -5.83
CA GLU A 65 -0.21 -22.70 -6.74
C GLU A 65 0.36 -21.50 -5.96
N VAL A 66 -0.37 -21.07 -4.94
CA VAL A 66 0.02 -19.91 -4.11
C VAL A 66 1.22 -20.24 -3.25
N ASP A 67 1.21 -21.40 -2.59
CA ASP A 67 2.31 -21.87 -1.75
C ASP A 67 3.59 -22.09 -2.59
N ALA A 68 3.49 -22.65 -3.79
CA ALA A 68 4.64 -22.84 -4.67
C ALA A 68 5.30 -21.50 -5.04
N MET A 69 4.52 -20.49 -5.42
CA MET A 69 5.01 -19.14 -5.73
C MET A 69 5.65 -18.49 -4.51
N ALA A 70 5.01 -18.58 -3.33
CA ALA A 70 5.52 -17.99 -2.11
C ALA A 70 6.81 -18.68 -1.64
N ALA A 71 6.86 -20.01 -1.64
CA ALA A 71 8.06 -20.78 -1.28
C ALA A 71 9.25 -20.46 -2.20
N GLU A 72 9.04 -20.33 -3.51
CA GLU A 72 10.07 -19.91 -4.46
C GLU A 72 10.57 -18.48 -4.13
N THR A 73 9.65 -17.57 -3.84
CA THR A 73 9.98 -16.16 -3.58
C THR A 73 10.74 -15.97 -2.26
N PHE A 74 10.35 -16.67 -1.21
CA PHE A 74 11.02 -16.60 0.11
C PHE A 74 12.24 -17.51 0.21
N GLY A 75 12.33 -18.55 -0.62
CA GLY A 75 13.39 -19.56 -0.59
C GLY A 75 13.27 -20.52 0.60
N SER A 76 12.06 -20.70 1.13
CA SER A 76 11.75 -21.59 2.26
C SER A 76 10.32 -22.11 2.17
N ASP A 77 10.09 -23.29 2.77
CA ASP A 77 8.73 -23.80 2.94
C ASP A 77 7.96 -22.98 3.99
N ALA A 78 6.63 -23.07 3.94
CA ALA A 78 5.75 -22.45 4.91
C ALA A 78 5.80 -23.12 6.28
N GLU A 79 5.53 -22.34 7.33
CA GLU A 79 5.01 -22.90 8.59
C GLU A 79 3.49 -23.05 8.46
N GLU A 80 2.99 -24.28 8.48
CA GLU A 80 1.58 -24.58 8.29
C GLU A 80 0.83 -24.62 9.62
N SER A 81 -0.42 -24.15 9.60
CA SER A 81 -1.35 -24.25 10.72
C SER A 81 -2.80 -24.31 10.23
N SER A 82 -3.73 -24.69 11.11
CA SER A 82 -5.16 -24.71 10.82
C SER A 82 -5.97 -24.23 12.02
N ASN A 83 -7.16 -23.74 11.76
CA ASN A 83 -8.13 -23.36 12.78
C ASN A 83 -9.54 -23.74 12.35
N GLU A 84 -10.16 -24.64 13.11
CA GLU A 84 -11.51 -25.16 12.88
C GLU A 84 -12.62 -24.18 13.29
N GLU A 85 -12.29 -23.13 14.08
CA GLU A 85 -13.26 -22.22 14.70
C GLU A 85 -13.31 -20.85 14.04
N CYS A 86 -12.78 -20.67 12.83
CA CYS A 86 -12.89 -19.41 12.10
C CYS A 86 -14.34 -19.13 11.71
N GLY A 87 -14.75 -17.87 11.73
CA GLY A 87 -16.13 -17.48 11.43
C GLY A 87 -16.62 -17.85 10.02
N ALA A 88 -15.69 -18.03 9.07
CA ALA A 88 -16.00 -18.47 7.69
C ALA A 88 -16.03 -20.01 7.53
N GLY A 89 -15.70 -20.79 8.58
CA GLY A 89 -15.49 -22.22 8.57
C GLY A 89 -14.04 -22.59 8.86
N PRO A 90 -13.69 -23.89 8.84
CA PRO A 90 -12.31 -24.36 9.01
C PRO A 90 -11.38 -23.72 7.99
N MET A 91 -10.27 -23.18 8.44
CA MET A 91 -9.27 -22.52 7.59
C MET A 91 -7.88 -23.11 7.82
N ASP A 92 -7.13 -23.22 6.74
CA ASP A 92 -5.71 -23.53 6.75
C ASP A 92 -4.88 -22.26 6.51
N PHE A 93 -3.65 -22.24 7.01
CA PHE A 93 -2.74 -21.12 6.89
C PHE A 93 -1.34 -21.58 6.51
N SER A 94 -0.68 -20.79 5.67
CA SER A 94 0.73 -20.91 5.34
C SER A 94 1.44 -19.60 5.71
N GLN A 95 2.42 -19.68 6.63
CA GLN A 95 3.18 -18.54 7.11
C GLN A 95 4.54 -18.46 6.42
N TYR A 96 4.83 -17.30 5.80
CA TYR A 96 6.09 -16.99 5.15
C TYR A 96 6.65 -15.69 5.75
N GLY A 97 7.47 -15.78 6.79
CA GLY A 97 7.97 -14.61 7.49
C GLY A 97 6.82 -13.69 7.99
N PRO A 98 6.71 -12.44 7.49
CA PRO A 98 5.66 -11.52 7.92
C PRO A 98 4.28 -11.80 7.30
N LEU A 99 4.22 -12.62 6.24
CA LEU A 99 3.00 -12.89 5.48
C LEU A 99 2.36 -14.20 5.87
N GLN A 100 1.09 -14.15 6.25
CA GLN A 100 0.23 -15.33 6.41
C GLN A 100 -0.77 -15.38 5.24
N LEU A 101 -0.78 -16.49 4.53
CA LEU A 101 -1.76 -16.82 3.50
C LEU A 101 -2.87 -17.67 4.14
N ALA A 102 -4.12 -17.36 3.86
CA ALA A 102 -5.30 -18.01 4.41
C ALA A 102 -6.05 -18.76 3.31
N PHE A 103 -6.42 -20.01 3.61
CA PHE A 103 -7.10 -20.91 2.68
C PHE A 103 -8.40 -21.42 3.27
N LEU A 104 -9.46 -21.41 2.46
CA LEU A 104 -10.76 -21.96 2.76
C LEU A 104 -11.11 -23.02 1.71
N ASP A 105 -11.41 -24.24 2.12
CA ASP A 105 -11.67 -25.37 1.21
C ASP A 105 -10.54 -25.59 0.18
N GLY A 106 -9.28 -25.44 0.59
CA GLY A 106 -8.09 -25.61 -0.25
C GLY A 106 -7.86 -24.50 -1.27
N LYS A 107 -8.60 -23.39 -1.17
CA LYS A 107 -8.50 -22.23 -2.07
C LYS A 107 -8.01 -20.99 -1.32
N PHE A 108 -7.17 -20.22 -1.97
CA PHE A 108 -6.69 -18.94 -1.46
C PHE A 108 -7.86 -17.99 -1.18
N ALA A 109 -8.02 -17.58 0.06
CA ALA A 109 -9.18 -16.82 0.53
C ALA A 109 -8.81 -15.45 1.08
N GLY A 110 -7.58 -15.26 1.53
CA GLY A 110 -7.14 -14.01 2.12
C GLY A 110 -5.67 -14.05 2.52
N TRP A 111 -5.17 -12.90 2.95
CA TRP A 111 -3.83 -12.77 3.49
C TRP A 111 -3.82 -11.81 4.69
N PHE A 112 -2.84 -11.99 5.57
CA PHE A 112 -2.54 -11.11 6.68
C PHE A 112 -1.03 -10.80 6.67
N LEU A 113 -0.68 -9.51 6.72
CA LEU A 113 0.69 -9.02 6.67
C LEU A 113 1.02 -8.25 7.93
N ARG A 114 2.11 -8.63 8.59
CA ARG A 114 2.71 -7.93 9.72
C ARG A 114 3.93 -7.15 9.28
N GLU A 115 4.60 -6.49 10.22
CA GLU A 115 5.87 -5.81 9.99
C GLU A 115 6.90 -6.71 9.32
N GLY A 116 7.60 -6.16 8.32
CA GLY A 116 8.67 -6.85 7.60
C GLY A 116 9.00 -6.19 6.28
N GLU A 117 10.24 -6.39 5.80
CA GLU A 117 10.77 -5.71 4.62
C GLU A 117 10.42 -6.42 3.30
N ALA A 118 10.19 -7.73 3.35
CA ALA A 118 10.08 -8.56 2.14
C ALA A 118 8.75 -8.44 1.40
N VAL A 119 7.71 -7.85 2.01
CA VAL A 119 6.36 -7.75 1.45
C VAL A 119 5.83 -6.33 1.56
N ALA A 120 5.16 -5.89 0.50
CA ALA A 120 4.44 -4.62 0.46
C ALA A 120 3.09 -4.79 -0.23
N THR A 121 2.17 -3.86 -0.05
CA THR A 121 0.97 -3.80 -0.89
C THR A 121 1.30 -3.26 -2.27
N SER A 122 0.43 -3.47 -3.25
CA SER A 122 0.54 -2.88 -4.60
C SER A 122 0.64 -1.34 -4.59
N ASP A 123 0.16 -0.69 -3.53
CA ASP A 123 0.29 0.76 -3.32
C ASP A 123 1.58 1.15 -2.59
N GLY A 124 2.44 0.19 -2.25
CA GLY A 124 3.68 0.41 -1.51
C GLY A 124 3.49 0.67 -0.01
N VAL A 125 2.33 0.34 0.56
CA VAL A 125 2.10 0.41 2.01
C VAL A 125 2.73 -0.79 2.68
N ARG A 126 3.50 -0.56 3.75
CA ARG A 126 4.19 -1.61 4.52
C ARG A 126 3.98 -1.40 6.02
N PRO A 127 3.53 -2.42 6.75
CA PRO A 127 3.54 -2.39 8.22
C PRO A 127 4.96 -2.14 8.76
N GLY A 128 5.04 -1.38 9.86
CA GLY A 128 6.30 -0.97 10.48
C GLY A 128 7.06 0.17 9.77
N VAL A 129 6.61 0.60 8.58
CA VAL A 129 7.24 1.68 7.79
C VAL A 129 6.24 2.79 7.47
N SER A 130 5.05 2.42 7.04
CA SER A 130 4.00 3.37 6.63
C SER A 130 3.21 3.86 7.84
N THR A 131 2.74 5.13 7.77
CA THR A 131 1.86 5.70 8.79
C THR A 131 0.46 5.96 8.25
N LEU A 132 -0.52 5.94 9.14
CA LEU A 132 -1.92 6.21 8.81
C LEU A 132 -2.12 7.63 8.24
N ASP A 133 -1.39 8.62 8.76
CA ASP A 133 -1.46 10.01 8.30
C ASP A 133 -0.92 10.16 6.88
N ALA A 134 0.20 9.51 6.56
CA ALA A 134 0.73 9.50 5.20
C ALA A 134 -0.26 8.83 4.23
N LEU A 135 -0.85 7.70 4.64
CA LEU A 135 -1.84 6.98 3.85
C LEU A 135 -3.11 7.82 3.61
N LYS A 136 -3.60 8.57 4.61
CA LYS A 136 -4.72 9.51 4.48
C LYS A 136 -4.45 10.63 3.47
N GLY A 137 -3.19 11.02 3.33
CA GLY A 137 -2.77 12.01 2.33
C GLY A 137 -2.83 11.48 0.88
N GLU A 138 -2.75 10.17 0.69
CA GLU A 138 -2.65 9.54 -0.63
C GLU A 138 -3.90 8.77 -1.06
N ARG A 139 -4.69 8.27 -0.11
CA ARG A 139 -5.82 7.35 -0.33
C ARG A 139 -7.05 7.75 0.46
N GLN A 140 -8.20 7.24 0.04
CA GLN A 140 -9.42 7.29 0.85
C GLN A 140 -9.29 6.29 1.99
N VAL A 141 -9.23 6.80 3.21
CA VAL A 141 -9.14 6.02 4.45
C VAL A 141 -10.41 6.23 5.26
N GLN A 142 -10.95 5.15 5.81
CA GLN A 142 -12.03 5.14 6.77
C GLN A 142 -11.56 4.45 8.05
N GLU A 143 -11.48 5.19 9.14
CA GLU A 143 -11.28 4.61 10.47
C GLU A 143 -12.58 3.94 10.92
N LEU A 144 -12.46 2.76 11.49
CA LEU A 144 -13.60 1.92 11.88
C LEU A 144 -13.80 1.98 13.39
N ASP A 145 -15.04 2.16 13.82
CA ASP A 145 -15.43 2.06 15.23
C ASP A 145 -15.81 0.61 15.55
N THR A 146 -14.77 -0.20 15.84
CA THR A 146 -14.92 -1.63 16.16
C THR A 146 -14.31 -1.94 17.50
N THR A 147 -14.33 -3.22 17.91
CA THR A 147 -13.67 -3.69 19.15
C THR A 147 -12.15 -3.82 18.99
N LEU A 148 -11.61 -3.66 17.79
CA LEU A 148 -10.18 -3.70 17.49
C LEU A 148 -9.67 -2.26 17.40
N GLU A 149 -8.80 -1.88 18.33
CA GLU A 149 -8.22 -0.53 18.34
C GLU A 149 -7.41 -0.27 17.07
N GLY A 150 -7.53 0.95 16.54
CA GLY A 150 -6.78 1.39 15.36
C GLY A 150 -7.19 0.72 14.04
N GLU A 151 -8.33 0.02 14.01
CA GLU A 151 -8.81 -0.60 12.76
C GLU A 151 -9.23 0.48 11.75
N PHE A 152 -8.75 0.35 10.53
CA PHE A 152 -9.11 1.21 9.41
C PHE A 152 -9.26 0.42 8.11
N GLN A 153 -9.89 1.02 7.12
CA GLN A 153 -9.92 0.53 5.75
C GLN A 153 -9.44 1.61 4.80
N TYR A 154 -8.77 1.22 3.73
CA TYR A 154 -8.46 2.14 2.65
C TYR A 154 -8.77 1.54 1.29
N THR A 155 -9.07 2.42 0.33
CA THR A 155 -9.29 2.02 -1.06
C THR A 155 -7.96 2.07 -1.81
N THR A 156 -7.57 0.94 -2.40
CA THR A 156 -6.37 0.81 -3.22
C THR A 156 -6.51 1.56 -4.55
N ALA A 157 -5.40 1.77 -5.26
CA ALA A 157 -5.41 2.37 -6.59
C ALA A 157 -6.30 1.61 -7.59
N ASP A 158 -6.44 0.29 -7.41
CA ASP A 158 -7.28 -0.59 -8.24
C ASP A 158 -8.71 -0.74 -7.73
N TYR A 159 -9.15 0.18 -6.85
CA TYR A 159 -10.49 0.21 -6.24
C TYR A 159 -10.85 -0.98 -5.36
N GLY A 160 -9.87 -1.77 -4.94
CA GLY A 160 -10.04 -2.79 -3.92
C GLY A 160 -10.00 -2.19 -2.51
N THR A 161 -10.32 -2.99 -1.50
CA THR A 161 -10.28 -2.58 -0.10
C THR A 161 -9.28 -3.42 0.67
N ILE A 162 -8.38 -2.76 1.41
CA ILE A 162 -7.48 -3.38 2.38
C ILE A 162 -7.85 -2.85 3.75
N THR A 163 -7.97 -3.75 4.74
CA THR A 163 -8.13 -3.41 6.15
C THR A 163 -6.75 -3.35 6.79
N GLY A 164 -6.54 -2.39 7.66
CA GLY A 164 -5.30 -2.23 8.42
C GLY A 164 -5.55 -1.97 9.89
N PHE A 165 -4.48 -2.07 10.65
CA PHE A 165 -4.42 -1.79 12.09
C PHE A 165 -3.26 -0.84 12.33
N ALA A 166 -3.50 0.22 13.09
CA ALA A 166 -2.49 1.20 13.46
C ALA A 166 -2.41 1.30 14.99
N ASP A 167 -1.21 1.56 15.49
CA ASP A 167 -1.00 1.85 16.90
C ASP A 167 -1.50 3.26 17.28
N GLU A 168 -1.45 3.60 18.57
CA GLU A 168 -1.84 4.93 19.08
C GLU A 168 -1.00 6.08 18.50
N ALA A 169 0.21 5.80 18.00
CA ALA A 169 1.07 6.78 17.36
C ALA A 169 0.79 6.92 15.85
N GLY A 170 -0.11 6.10 15.30
CA GLY A 170 -0.49 6.08 13.90
C GLY A 170 0.46 5.28 13.00
N ASN A 171 1.35 4.45 13.56
CA ASN A 171 2.13 3.50 12.77
C ASN A 171 1.23 2.34 12.33
N ILE A 172 1.35 1.92 11.09
CA ILE A 172 0.60 0.77 10.59
C ILE A 172 1.33 -0.51 11.01
N ASP A 173 0.67 -1.34 11.85
CA ASP A 173 1.25 -2.57 12.42
C ASP A 173 0.91 -3.81 11.59
N ALA A 174 -0.27 -3.83 10.98
CA ALA A 174 -0.73 -4.94 10.17
C ALA A 174 -1.70 -4.52 9.08
N LEU A 175 -1.77 -5.34 8.03
CA LEU A 175 -2.71 -5.19 6.92
C LEU A 175 -3.33 -6.55 6.59
N GLN A 176 -4.55 -6.55 6.04
CA GLN A 176 -5.22 -7.75 5.58
C GLN A 176 -6.16 -7.48 4.42
N ALA A 177 -6.41 -8.50 3.60
CA ALA A 177 -7.50 -8.52 2.65
C ALA A 177 -8.09 -9.93 2.48
N GLY A 178 -9.31 -10.00 1.99
CA GLY A 178 -10.05 -11.25 1.84
C GLY A 178 -10.65 -11.75 3.15
N VAL A 179 -10.77 -13.06 3.27
CA VAL A 179 -11.32 -13.73 4.44
C VAL A 179 -10.24 -13.85 5.52
N SER A 180 -10.58 -13.48 6.74
CA SER A 180 -9.72 -13.61 7.92
C SER A 180 -10.39 -14.44 9.02
N CYS A 181 -9.59 -14.99 9.93
CA CYS A 181 -10.06 -15.76 11.08
C CYS A 181 -10.24 -14.89 12.33
N PHE A 182 -10.67 -13.64 12.17
CA PHE A 182 -11.00 -12.80 13.32
C PHE A 182 -12.48 -12.90 13.64
N PHE A 183 -12.80 -13.11 14.90
CA PHE A 183 -14.16 -12.97 15.42
C PHE A 183 -14.43 -11.47 15.66
N ARG A 184 -15.44 -10.95 15.01
CA ARG A 184 -15.95 -9.59 15.22
C ARG A 184 -17.22 -9.62 16.05
#